data_7359eebdd1b4dd3c8f665e18970410c1
#
_entry.id   7359eebdd1b4dd3c8f665e18970410c1
#
_cell.length_a   1.000
_cell.length_b   1.000
_cell.length_c   1.000
_cell.angle_alpha   90.00
_cell.angle_beta   90.00
_cell.angle_gamma   90.00
#
_symmetry.space_group_name_H-M   'P 1'
#
loop_
_entity.id
_entity.type
_entity.pdbx_description
1 polymer ?
#
loop_
_entity_poly.entity_id
_entity_poly.type
_entity_poly.pdbx_seq_one_letter_code
_entity_poly.pdbx_strand_id
1 'polypeptide(L)'
;MKKIINLLLISFIAAGLTACWSEDIPEAGAARHQVTDLTATPGDEEVLLSWSLPEGWNPTDFIVYYTDADSETVTLRTGGEMNCTVGGLVNDTQYTFYVQAVYGKLVSNYVAAVGRPATTRFPVTDLTVDAGDSFVSLAWTKPATTVLSYTLSYYNEDTPDNVEQQTLDKDATSVTLDKLINDKNYYFSLTANYEKGASEPATAKAMPTLAIPYILDRDKA
;
A
#
# COMPACT_ATOMS: atom_id res chain seq x y z
N MET A 1 -11.24 30.57 8.46
CA MET A 1 -10.20 30.81 9.49
C MET A 1 -8.87 30.42 8.86
N LYS A 2 -8.02 31.39 8.55
CA LYS A 2 -6.72 31.17 7.89
C LYS A 2 -5.74 30.62 8.93
N LYS A 3 -5.27 29.38 8.73
CA LYS A 3 -4.13 28.85 9.47
C LYS A 3 -2.87 29.52 8.95
N ILE A 4 -2.20 30.26 9.80
CA ILE A 4 -0.88 30.82 9.53
C ILE A 4 0.12 29.67 9.69
N ILE A 5 0.65 29.19 8.57
CA ILE A 5 1.73 28.21 8.54
C ILE A 5 3.03 29.02 8.58
N ASN A 6 3.79 28.83 9.65
CA ASN A 6 5.13 29.39 9.78
C ASN A 6 6.08 28.66 8.83
N LEU A 7 6.35 29.30 7.69
CA LEU A 7 7.32 28.85 6.72
C LEU A 7 8.72 29.16 7.27
N LEU A 8 9.42 28.15 7.80
CA LEU A 8 10.82 28.26 8.16
C LEU A 8 11.66 28.03 6.90
N LEU A 9 11.92 29.12 6.21
CA LEU A 9 12.79 29.15 5.04
C LEU A 9 14.25 28.99 5.53
N ILE A 10 14.85 27.82 5.38
CA ILE A 10 16.28 27.63 5.56
C ILE A 10 16.96 28.03 4.26
N SER A 11 17.33 29.31 4.15
CA SER A 11 18.18 29.79 3.10
C SER A 11 19.63 29.41 3.40
N PHE A 12 20.24 28.63 2.51
CA PHE A 12 21.69 28.45 2.49
C PHE A 12 22.35 29.75 2.02
N ILE A 13 22.92 30.52 2.92
CA ILE A 13 23.82 31.61 2.61
C ILE A 13 25.25 31.09 2.80
N ALA A 14 25.94 30.86 1.68
CA ALA A 14 27.39 30.81 1.65
C ALA A 14 27.91 32.25 1.66
N ALA A 15 28.37 32.74 2.80
CA ALA A 15 29.13 33.96 2.90
C ALA A 15 30.32 33.75 3.81
N GLY A 16 31.49 33.77 3.24
CA GLY A 16 32.71 33.86 4.02
C GLY A 16 32.79 35.24 4.69
N LEU A 17 33.00 35.23 6.00
CA LEU A 17 33.51 36.38 6.74
C LEU A 17 34.45 35.88 7.87
N THR A 18 35.68 36.25 7.75
CA THR A 18 36.68 36.21 8.80
C THR A 18 36.29 37.17 9.92
N ALA A 19 35.95 36.62 11.09
CA ALA A 19 35.99 37.37 12.35
C ALA A 19 36.52 36.47 13.43
N CYS A 20 37.68 36.81 13.92
CA CYS A 20 38.39 36.24 15.06
C CYS A 20 37.60 36.53 16.35
N TRP A 21 36.97 35.53 16.94
CA TRP A 21 36.63 35.47 18.36
C TRP A 21 36.95 34.07 18.88
N SER A 22 37.92 33.99 19.74
CA SER A 22 38.29 32.78 20.49
C SER A 22 37.23 32.56 21.57
N GLU A 23 36.26 31.72 21.30
CA GLU A 23 35.53 30.98 22.32
C GLU A 23 35.40 29.55 21.77
N ASP A 24 35.94 28.63 22.57
CA ASP A 24 35.95 27.18 22.42
C ASP A 24 35.11 26.63 21.23
N ILE A 25 35.71 26.67 20.05
CA ILE A 25 35.28 25.85 18.95
C ILE A 25 35.72 24.45 19.38
N PRO A 26 34.77 23.51 19.68
CA PRO A 26 35.15 22.12 19.81
C PRO A 26 35.88 21.78 18.53
N GLU A 27 37.09 21.22 18.69
CA GLU A 27 38.01 20.91 17.62
C GLU A 27 37.29 20.59 16.28
N ALA A 28 37.72 21.24 15.22
CA ALA A 28 37.31 20.94 13.85
C ALA A 28 37.83 19.54 13.47
N GLY A 29 37.36 18.51 14.17
CA GLY A 29 37.83 17.13 14.08
C GLY A 29 36.83 16.09 14.51
N ALA A 30 35.75 16.44 15.22
CA ALA A 30 34.66 15.51 15.40
C ALA A 30 33.89 15.41 14.07
N ALA A 31 34.40 14.57 13.17
CA ALA A 31 33.72 14.21 11.95
C ALA A 31 32.31 13.73 12.29
N ARG A 32 31.32 14.48 11.83
CA ARG A 32 29.90 14.10 11.97
C ARG A 32 29.65 12.99 10.98
N HIS A 33 29.85 11.75 11.38
CA HIS A 33 29.65 10.64 10.48
C HIS A 33 28.18 10.56 10.06
N GLN A 34 27.98 10.57 8.76
CA GLN A 34 26.69 10.25 8.17
C GLN A 34 26.37 8.78 8.34
N VAL A 35 25.12 8.40 8.19
CA VAL A 35 24.69 7.02 8.14
C VAL A 35 25.33 6.30 6.94
N THR A 36 25.47 4.99 7.03
CA THR A 36 25.95 4.09 5.97
C THR A 36 24.86 3.06 5.66
N ASP A 37 24.98 2.39 4.54
CA ASP A 37 24.14 1.25 4.15
C ASP A 37 22.63 1.57 4.20
N LEU A 38 22.26 2.82 3.88
CA LEU A 38 20.86 3.22 3.85
C LEU A 38 20.13 2.43 2.77
N THR A 39 19.12 1.70 3.18
CA THR A 39 18.22 0.93 2.33
C THR A 39 16.78 1.44 2.45
N ALA A 40 16.02 1.31 1.37
CA ALA A 40 14.60 1.64 1.31
C ALA A 40 13.86 0.42 0.78
N THR A 41 13.17 -0.31 1.66
CA THR A 41 12.41 -1.52 1.32
C THR A 41 10.95 -1.14 1.11
N PRO A 42 10.39 -1.34 -0.09
CA PRO A 42 8.99 -1.04 -0.37
C PRO A 42 8.01 -1.91 0.42
N GLY A 43 6.92 -1.30 0.87
CA GLY A 43 5.73 -1.96 1.41
C GLY A 43 4.47 -1.37 0.78
N ASP A 44 3.29 -1.81 1.23
CA ASP A 44 2.00 -1.31 0.77
C ASP A 44 1.68 0.02 1.46
N GLU A 45 1.71 1.13 0.69
CA GLU A 45 1.55 2.50 1.17
C GLU A 45 2.62 2.92 2.18
N GLU A 46 3.78 2.23 2.21
CA GLU A 46 4.88 2.52 3.12
C GLU A 46 6.24 2.16 2.53
N VAL A 47 7.29 2.71 3.12
CA VAL A 47 8.69 2.32 2.89
C VAL A 47 9.37 2.15 4.23
N LEU A 48 10.00 0.98 4.45
CA LEU A 48 10.90 0.75 5.57
C LEU A 48 12.30 1.21 5.19
N LEU A 49 12.80 2.21 5.90
CA LEU A 49 14.18 2.66 5.84
C LEU A 49 14.99 1.94 6.91
N SER A 50 16.19 1.49 6.58
CA SER A 50 17.17 1.02 7.57
C SER A 50 18.56 1.45 7.17
N TRP A 51 19.42 1.69 8.17
CA TRP A 51 20.77 2.18 7.97
C TRP A 51 21.69 1.68 9.08
N SER A 52 22.98 1.90 8.90
CA SER A 52 24.03 1.59 9.85
C SER A 52 24.84 2.84 10.19
N LEU A 53 25.69 2.72 11.20
CA LEU A 53 26.73 3.68 11.51
C LEU A 53 28.07 2.97 11.59
N PRO A 54 29.18 3.65 11.26
CA PRO A 54 30.51 3.13 11.56
C PRO A 54 30.70 2.93 13.07
N GLU A 55 31.52 1.96 13.43
CA GLU A 55 31.82 1.65 14.84
C GLU A 55 32.35 2.87 15.59
N GLY A 56 31.91 3.04 16.83
CA GLY A 56 32.37 4.12 17.72
C GLY A 56 31.59 5.43 17.63
N TRP A 57 30.57 5.51 16.71
CA TRP A 57 29.73 6.69 16.55
C TRP A 57 28.37 6.50 17.21
N ASN A 58 28.01 7.44 18.09
CA ASN A 58 26.78 7.39 18.88
C ASN A 58 26.02 8.71 18.72
N PRO A 59 25.20 8.87 17.65
CA PRO A 59 24.30 10.01 17.54
C PRO A 59 23.23 9.95 18.62
N THR A 60 22.69 11.09 18.97
CA THR A 60 21.59 11.20 19.92
C THR A 60 20.22 10.96 19.28
N ASP A 61 20.15 11.05 17.95
CA ASP A 61 18.90 10.91 17.18
C ASP A 61 19.23 10.81 15.69
N PHE A 62 18.20 10.49 14.87
CA PHE A 62 18.26 10.62 13.43
C PHE A 62 17.07 11.44 12.92
N ILE A 63 17.31 12.19 11.84
CA ILE A 63 16.29 12.92 11.11
C ILE A 63 16.09 12.24 9.77
N VAL A 64 14.86 11.84 9.49
CA VAL A 64 14.41 11.37 8.18
C VAL A 64 13.52 12.44 7.58
N TYR A 65 13.75 12.83 6.32
CA TYR A 65 12.86 13.75 5.63
C TYR A 65 12.67 13.32 4.17
N TYR A 66 11.53 13.67 3.62
CA TYR A 66 11.13 13.41 2.23
C TYR A 66 10.11 14.46 1.79
N THR A 67 9.83 14.51 0.49
CA THR A 67 8.76 15.34 -0.07
C THR A 67 7.55 14.44 -0.33
N ASP A 68 6.38 14.81 0.19
CA ASP A 68 5.12 14.10 0.00
C ASP A 68 4.46 14.40 -1.36
N ALA A 69 3.25 13.85 -1.58
CA ALA A 69 2.50 14.04 -2.82
C ALA A 69 2.06 15.49 -3.07
N ASP A 70 1.92 16.29 -2.00
CA ASP A 70 1.54 17.70 -2.05
C ASP A 70 2.76 18.63 -2.20
N SER A 71 3.95 18.06 -2.40
CA SER A 71 5.24 18.74 -2.49
C SER A 71 5.67 19.42 -1.18
N GLU A 72 5.13 18.97 -0.04
CA GLU A 72 5.53 19.42 1.28
C GLU A 72 6.65 18.53 1.85
N THR A 73 7.57 19.15 2.59
CA THR A 73 8.64 18.41 3.25
C THR A 73 8.15 17.85 4.57
N VAL A 74 8.08 16.53 4.65
CA VAL A 74 7.79 15.81 5.89
C VAL A 74 9.09 15.48 6.58
N THR A 75 9.14 15.68 7.91
CA THR A 75 10.31 15.41 8.74
C THR A 75 9.93 14.53 9.92
N LEU A 76 10.65 13.44 10.09
CA LEU A 76 10.48 12.46 11.17
C LEU A 76 11.75 12.36 12.02
N ARG A 77 11.60 11.98 13.29
CA ARG A 77 12.71 11.67 14.19
C ARG A 77 12.55 10.26 14.73
N THR A 78 13.65 9.52 14.83
CA THR A 78 13.61 8.10 15.19
C THR A 78 13.95 7.82 16.65
N GLY A 79 14.38 8.84 17.40
CA GLY A 79 14.74 8.67 18.80
C GLY A 79 15.99 7.80 19.01
N GLY A 80 16.86 7.70 18.01
CA GLY A 80 18.08 6.88 18.07
C GLY A 80 17.96 5.51 17.40
N GLU A 81 16.76 5.10 16.97
CA GLU A 81 16.57 3.88 16.19
C GLU A 81 17.16 4.00 14.79
N MET A 82 17.87 2.96 14.34
CA MET A 82 18.51 2.92 13.00
C MET A 82 17.56 2.38 11.91
N ASN A 83 16.29 2.58 12.10
CA ASN A 83 15.24 2.26 11.12
C ASN A 83 14.05 3.21 11.30
N CYS A 84 13.24 3.34 10.25
CA CYS A 84 12.03 4.14 10.26
C CYS A 84 11.07 3.62 9.19
N THR A 85 9.83 3.32 9.57
CA THR A 85 8.77 3.06 8.60
C THR A 85 8.06 4.36 8.29
N VAL A 86 8.11 4.77 7.04
CA VAL A 86 7.38 5.92 6.51
C VAL A 86 6.11 5.40 5.86
N GLY A 87 4.96 5.67 6.50
CA GLY A 87 3.63 5.26 6.01
C GLY A 87 2.84 6.41 5.41
N GLY A 88 1.65 6.09 4.86
CA GLY A 88 0.76 7.06 4.22
C GLY A 88 1.27 7.52 2.85
N LEU A 89 2.12 6.72 2.21
CA LEU A 89 2.66 6.99 0.90
C LEU A 89 1.71 6.49 -0.20
N VAL A 90 1.77 7.11 -1.36
CA VAL A 90 1.01 6.67 -2.53
C VAL A 90 1.77 5.54 -3.24
N ASN A 91 1.11 4.38 -3.39
CA ASN A 91 1.68 3.27 -4.14
C ASN A 91 2.07 3.69 -5.57
N ASP A 92 3.07 3.05 -6.11
CA ASP A 92 3.62 3.31 -7.44
C ASP A 92 4.22 4.72 -7.66
N THR A 93 4.34 5.52 -6.60
CA THR A 93 5.00 6.82 -6.62
C THR A 93 6.43 6.68 -6.08
N GLN A 94 7.39 7.28 -6.78
CA GLN A 94 8.78 7.28 -6.35
C GLN A 94 9.03 8.40 -5.34
N TYR A 95 9.59 8.05 -4.18
CA TYR A 95 10.02 8.99 -3.13
C TYR A 95 11.54 8.94 -2.97
N THR A 96 12.13 10.07 -2.66
CA THR A 96 13.54 10.15 -2.23
C THR A 96 13.58 10.50 -0.75
N PHE A 97 14.13 9.61 0.04
CA PHE A 97 14.29 9.77 1.48
C PHE A 97 15.72 10.20 1.80
N TYR A 98 15.86 11.09 2.76
CA TYR A 98 17.12 11.62 3.23
C TYR A 98 17.25 11.33 4.71
N VAL A 99 18.39 10.82 5.13
CA VAL A 99 18.67 10.51 6.54
C VAL A 99 19.93 11.24 7.01
N GLN A 100 19.84 11.89 8.15
CA GLN A 100 20.94 12.57 8.84
C GLN A 100 21.08 12.05 10.26
N ALA A 101 22.31 11.86 10.72
CA ALA A 101 22.60 11.57 12.14
C ALA A 101 22.73 12.88 12.92
N VAL A 102 22.18 12.91 14.14
CA VAL A 102 22.17 14.07 15.05
C VAL A 102 23.14 13.83 16.20
N TYR A 103 24.07 14.75 16.38
CA TYR A 103 25.07 14.74 17.44
C TYR A 103 24.88 15.97 18.34
N GLY A 104 23.96 15.88 19.30
CA GLY A 104 23.57 17.01 20.12
C GLY A 104 22.91 18.15 19.30
N LYS A 105 23.66 19.27 19.12
CA LYS A 105 23.20 20.42 18.30
C LYS A 105 23.65 20.36 16.85
N LEU A 106 24.43 19.37 16.48
CA LEU A 106 25.05 19.24 15.17
C LEU A 106 24.38 18.09 14.38
N VAL A 107 24.32 18.22 13.07
CA VAL A 107 23.82 17.19 12.16
C VAL A 107 24.88 16.80 11.14
N SER A 108 24.88 15.53 10.72
CA SER A 108 25.73 15.05 9.64
C SER A 108 25.28 15.56 8.27
N ASN A 109 26.07 15.29 7.23
CA ASN A 109 25.54 15.27 5.89
C ASN A 109 24.43 14.23 5.78
N TYR A 110 23.52 14.40 4.83
CA TYR A 110 22.50 13.40 4.55
C TYR A 110 23.02 12.28 3.67
N VAL A 111 22.42 11.13 3.78
CA VAL A 111 22.47 10.04 2.79
C VAL A 111 21.07 9.87 2.22
N ALA A 112 20.95 9.60 0.93
CA ALA A 112 19.68 9.47 0.26
C ALA A 112 19.46 8.04 -0.24
N ALA A 113 18.20 7.59 -0.17
CA ALA A 113 17.73 6.36 -0.79
C ALA A 113 16.40 6.60 -1.51
N VAL A 114 16.16 5.85 -2.57
CA VAL A 114 14.92 5.91 -3.34
C VAL A 114 14.08 4.70 -2.98
N GLY A 115 12.80 4.95 -2.64
CA GLY A 115 11.80 3.91 -2.41
C GLY A 115 10.57 4.16 -3.25
N ARG A 116 9.91 3.09 -3.69
CA ARG A 116 8.65 3.13 -4.44
C ARG A 116 7.69 2.16 -3.78
N PRO A 117 6.78 2.61 -2.92
CA PRO A 117 5.75 1.76 -2.33
C PRO A 117 5.00 1.01 -3.42
N ALA A 118 4.57 -0.21 -3.12
CA ALA A 118 3.81 -1.02 -4.06
C ALA A 118 2.73 -1.79 -3.32
N THR A 119 1.54 -1.88 -3.93
CA THR A 119 0.46 -2.63 -3.31
C THR A 119 0.81 -4.11 -3.16
N THR A 120 0.43 -4.69 -2.04
CA THR A 120 0.43 -6.14 -1.80
C THR A 120 -0.98 -6.72 -1.83
N ARG A 121 -1.98 -5.89 -2.11
CA ARG A 121 -3.40 -6.24 -2.18
C ARG A 121 -3.78 -6.67 -3.59
N PHE A 122 -3.32 -7.86 -4.00
CA PHE A 122 -3.59 -8.39 -5.34
C PHE A 122 -5.02 -8.94 -5.44
N PRO A 123 -5.75 -8.66 -6.54
CA PRO A 123 -7.05 -9.26 -6.78
C PRO A 123 -6.94 -10.76 -7.05
N VAL A 124 -8.06 -11.46 -6.96
CA VAL A 124 -8.16 -12.82 -7.51
C VAL A 124 -8.00 -12.77 -9.02
N THR A 125 -7.47 -13.85 -9.59
CA THR A 125 -7.33 -14.00 -11.05
C THR A 125 -8.20 -15.15 -11.55
N ASP A 126 -8.36 -15.24 -12.86
CA ASP A 126 -9.09 -16.32 -13.54
C ASP A 126 -10.49 -16.54 -12.98
N LEU A 127 -11.19 -15.45 -12.62
CA LEU A 127 -12.56 -15.54 -12.15
C LEU A 127 -13.45 -16.06 -13.29
N THR A 128 -13.99 -17.23 -13.08
CA THR A 128 -14.92 -17.89 -13.99
C THR A 128 -16.30 -18.05 -13.35
N VAL A 129 -17.31 -18.10 -14.17
CA VAL A 129 -18.70 -18.32 -13.75
C VAL A 129 -19.32 -19.43 -14.59
N ASP A 130 -20.06 -20.32 -13.93
CA ASP A 130 -20.87 -21.35 -14.54
C ASP A 130 -22.30 -21.21 -14.04
N ALA A 131 -23.26 -21.02 -14.95
CA ALA A 131 -24.65 -20.77 -14.63
C ALA A 131 -25.51 -21.98 -15.01
N GLY A 132 -26.40 -22.36 -14.09
CA GLY A 132 -27.37 -23.44 -14.29
C GLY A 132 -28.78 -23.02 -13.89
N ASP A 133 -29.65 -23.98 -13.64
CA ASP A 133 -31.02 -23.72 -13.25
C ASP A 133 -31.08 -23.16 -11.81
N SER A 134 -31.37 -21.87 -11.73
CA SER A 134 -31.48 -21.12 -10.47
C SER A 134 -30.18 -21.08 -9.63
N PHE A 135 -29.02 -21.30 -10.23
CA PHE A 135 -27.72 -21.17 -9.56
C PHE A 135 -26.64 -20.57 -10.44
N VAL A 136 -25.61 -20.04 -9.79
CA VAL A 136 -24.33 -19.66 -10.42
C VAL A 136 -23.20 -20.15 -9.52
N SER A 137 -22.25 -20.86 -10.10
CA SER A 137 -20.98 -21.23 -9.46
C SER A 137 -19.87 -20.29 -9.95
N LEU A 138 -19.13 -19.73 -9.01
CA LEU A 138 -17.94 -18.92 -9.27
C LEU A 138 -16.70 -19.74 -8.86
N ALA A 139 -15.63 -19.65 -9.64
CA ALA A 139 -14.33 -20.19 -9.28
C ALA A 139 -13.23 -19.22 -9.68
N TRP A 140 -12.14 -19.20 -8.90
CA TRP A 140 -11.03 -18.26 -9.09
C TRP A 140 -9.69 -18.83 -8.64
N THR A 141 -8.62 -18.20 -9.10
CA THR A 141 -7.27 -18.43 -8.62
C THR A 141 -6.94 -17.45 -7.48
N LYS A 142 -6.43 -17.99 -6.37
CA LYS A 142 -6.03 -17.20 -5.19
C LYS A 142 -4.82 -16.32 -5.51
N PRO A 143 -4.76 -15.10 -4.95
CA PRO A 143 -3.54 -14.30 -4.97
C PRO A 143 -2.37 -15.04 -4.29
N ALA A 144 -1.15 -14.75 -4.71
CA ALA A 144 0.07 -15.32 -4.10
C ALA A 144 0.34 -14.80 -2.67
N THR A 145 -0.24 -13.65 -2.32
CA THR A 145 -0.13 -13.04 -0.99
C THR A 145 -1.18 -13.60 -0.03
N THR A 146 -0.90 -13.53 1.27
CA THR A 146 -1.82 -14.04 2.31
C THR A 146 -3.09 -13.20 2.37
N VAL A 147 -4.22 -13.81 2.06
CA VAL A 147 -5.57 -13.23 2.12
C VAL A 147 -6.18 -13.55 3.49
N LEU A 148 -6.92 -12.62 4.07
CA LEU A 148 -7.68 -12.84 5.33
C LEU A 148 -9.06 -13.44 5.07
N SER A 149 -9.74 -13.00 4.01
CA SER A 149 -11.06 -13.48 3.57
C SER A 149 -11.35 -12.96 2.17
N TYR A 150 -12.48 -13.38 1.59
CA TYR A 150 -13.01 -12.77 0.39
C TYR A 150 -14.38 -12.15 0.68
N THR A 151 -14.72 -11.09 -0.03
CA THR A 151 -16.07 -10.53 -0.06
C THR A 151 -16.63 -10.69 -1.46
N LEU A 152 -17.68 -11.48 -1.59
CA LEU A 152 -18.48 -11.59 -2.79
C LEU A 152 -19.68 -10.66 -2.65
N SER A 153 -19.84 -9.71 -3.58
CA SER A 153 -21.00 -8.86 -3.70
C SER A 153 -21.70 -9.17 -5.02
N TYR A 154 -23.02 -9.23 -5.02
CA TYR A 154 -23.77 -9.47 -6.25
C TYR A 154 -25.16 -8.82 -6.22
N TYR A 155 -25.68 -8.55 -7.40
CA TYR A 155 -27.04 -8.03 -7.60
C TYR A 155 -27.57 -8.49 -8.97
N ASN A 156 -28.89 -8.47 -9.15
CA ASN A 156 -29.48 -8.69 -10.45
C ASN A 156 -29.84 -7.36 -11.16
N GLU A 157 -30.00 -7.42 -12.47
CA GLU A 157 -30.25 -6.25 -13.31
C GLU A 157 -31.52 -5.47 -12.98
N ASP A 158 -32.54 -6.12 -12.41
CA ASP A 158 -33.82 -5.47 -12.07
C ASP A 158 -33.73 -4.68 -10.75
N THR A 159 -32.77 -5.04 -9.88
CA THR A 159 -32.61 -4.45 -8.55
C THR A 159 -31.14 -4.08 -8.28
N PRO A 160 -30.54 -3.17 -9.07
CA PRO A 160 -29.11 -2.86 -8.95
C PRO A 160 -28.71 -2.24 -7.60
N ASP A 161 -29.66 -1.61 -6.93
CA ASP A 161 -29.45 -1.01 -5.60
C ASP A 161 -29.52 -2.03 -4.45
N ASN A 162 -30.04 -3.24 -4.72
CA ASN A 162 -30.10 -4.32 -3.74
C ASN A 162 -28.89 -5.24 -3.88
N VAL A 163 -27.75 -4.79 -3.33
CA VAL A 163 -26.49 -5.57 -3.36
C VAL A 163 -26.47 -6.53 -2.19
N GLU A 164 -26.45 -7.82 -2.51
CA GLU A 164 -26.19 -8.87 -1.53
C GLU A 164 -24.70 -9.11 -1.34
N GLN A 165 -24.28 -9.42 -0.12
CA GLN A 165 -22.87 -9.67 0.20
C GLN A 165 -22.70 -10.94 1.02
N GLN A 166 -21.62 -11.67 0.73
CA GLN A 166 -21.20 -12.85 1.44
C GLN A 166 -19.70 -12.80 1.70
N THR A 167 -19.30 -13.05 2.95
CA THR A 167 -17.88 -13.26 3.30
C THR A 167 -17.54 -14.72 3.11
N LEU A 168 -16.44 -14.99 2.40
CA LEU A 168 -15.93 -16.33 2.15
C LEU A 168 -14.60 -16.52 2.89
N ASP A 169 -14.31 -17.78 3.22
CA ASP A 169 -13.07 -18.17 3.89
C ASP A 169 -11.83 -17.86 3.03
N LYS A 170 -10.72 -17.53 3.68
CA LYS A 170 -9.42 -17.25 3.04
C LYS A 170 -8.92 -18.38 2.13
N ASP A 171 -9.36 -19.60 2.37
CA ASP A 171 -8.95 -20.76 1.60
C ASP A 171 -9.94 -21.13 0.48
N ALA A 172 -11.05 -20.41 0.37
CA ALA A 172 -12.02 -20.61 -0.69
C ALA A 172 -11.42 -20.31 -2.07
N THR A 173 -11.74 -21.15 -3.04
CA THR A 173 -11.43 -20.97 -4.46
C THR A 173 -12.68 -21.07 -5.33
N SER A 174 -13.83 -21.32 -4.73
CA SER A 174 -15.12 -21.38 -5.41
C SER A 174 -16.26 -21.11 -4.44
N VAL A 175 -17.42 -20.76 -4.98
CA VAL A 175 -18.69 -20.64 -4.27
C VAL A 175 -19.84 -20.89 -5.23
N THR A 176 -20.92 -21.49 -4.73
CA THR A 176 -22.17 -21.63 -5.49
C THR A 176 -23.26 -20.83 -4.81
N LEU A 177 -23.94 -20.02 -5.58
CA LEU A 177 -25.09 -19.22 -5.17
C LEU A 177 -26.34 -19.89 -5.74
N ASP A 178 -27.22 -20.31 -4.87
CA ASP A 178 -28.48 -20.99 -5.21
C ASP A 178 -29.66 -20.02 -5.11
N LYS A 179 -30.80 -20.44 -5.62
CA LYS A 179 -32.09 -19.72 -5.56
C LYS A 179 -32.06 -18.38 -6.31
N LEU A 180 -31.24 -18.27 -7.30
CA LEU A 180 -31.22 -17.15 -8.19
C LEU A 180 -32.43 -17.21 -9.17
N ILE A 181 -32.84 -16.06 -9.64
CA ILE A 181 -33.95 -15.96 -10.61
C ILE A 181 -33.41 -16.27 -12.00
N ASN A 182 -34.00 -17.26 -12.67
CA ASN A 182 -33.67 -17.58 -14.05
C ASN A 182 -33.98 -16.41 -15.00
N ASP A 183 -33.27 -16.35 -16.11
CA ASP A 183 -33.42 -15.36 -17.16
C ASP A 183 -33.19 -13.91 -16.72
N LYS A 184 -32.40 -13.74 -15.62
CA LYS A 184 -31.94 -12.45 -15.13
C LYS A 184 -30.41 -12.38 -15.14
N ASN A 185 -29.86 -11.27 -15.57
CA ASN A 185 -28.44 -11.03 -15.48
C ASN A 185 -28.03 -10.70 -14.04
N TYR A 186 -27.08 -11.46 -13.50
CA TYR A 186 -26.43 -11.16 -12.24
C TYR A 186 -25.03 -10.62 -12.47
N TYR A 187 -24.66 -9.63 -11.69
CA TYR A 187 -23.34 -9.00 -11.69
C TYR A 187 -22.65 -9.35 -10.39
N PHE A 188 -21.45 -9.86 -10.50
CA PHE A 188 -20.64 -10.33 -9.38
C PHE A 188 -19.38 -9.48 -9.25
N SER A 189 -18.98 -9.21 -8.03
CA SER A 189 -17.76 -8.50 -7.65
C SER A 189 -17.10 -9.25 -6.51
N LEU A 190 -15.92 -9.79 -6.73
CA LEU A 190 -15.15 -10.54 -5.75
C LEU A 190 -13.88 -9.80 -5.38
N THR A 191 -13.73 -9.44 -4.11
CA THR A 191 -12.54 -8.78 -3.55
C THR A 191 -11.81 -9.70 -2.59
N ALA A 192 -10.49 -9.69 -2.61
CA ALA A 192 -9.65 -10.30 -1.60
C ALA A 192 -9.38 -9.28 -0.49
N ASN A 193 -9.60 -9.66 0.78
CA ASN A 193 -9.41 -8.80 1.93
C ASN A 193 -8.06 -9.07 2.59
N TYR A 194 -7.30 -8.02 2.85
CA TYR A 194 -5.99 -8.02 3.46
C TYR A 194 -5.99 -7.19 4.75
N GLU A 195 -4.92 -7.23 5.53
CA GLU A 195 -4.79 -6.44 6.75
C GLU A 195 -4.95 -4.93 6.50
N LYS A 196 -4.41 -4.43 5.40
CA LYS A 196 -4.46 -3.00 5.00
C LYS A 196 -5.63 -2.65 4.08
N GLY A 197 -6.64 -3.51 3.94
CA GLY A 197 -7.83 -3.24 3.13
C GLY A 197 -8.11 -4.30 2.08
N ALA A 198 -8.98 -4.00 1.13
CA ALA A 198 -9.37 -4.92 0.06
C ALA A 198 -8.57 -4.68 -1.23
N SER A 199 -8.49 -5.70 -2.06
CA SER A 199 -7.99 -5.58 -3.43
C SER A 199 -8.95 -4.80 -4.33
N GLU A 200 -8.51 -4.47 -5.53
CA GLU A 200 -9.44 -4.19 -6.62
C GLU A 200 -10.35 -5.40 -6.86
N PRO A 201 -11.62 -5.16 -7.24
CA PRO A 201 -12.57 -6.24 -7.48
C PRO A 201 -12.29 -6.97 -8.79
N ALA A 202 -12.35 -8.30 -8.77
CA ALA A 202 -12.57 -9.09 -9.98
C ALA A 202 -14.07 -9.17 -10.24
N THR A 203 -14.51 -8.91 -11.46
CA THR A 203 -15.93 -8.85 -11.82
C THR A 203 -16.30 -9.93 -12.83
N ALA A 204 -17.53 -10.40 -12.72
CA ALA A 204 -18.10 -11.35 -13.65
C ALA A 204 -19.61 -11.10 -13.84
N LYS A 205 -20.17 -11.68 -14.88
CA LYS A 205 -21.59 -11.61 -15.19
C LYS A 205 -22.08 -13.00 -15.61
N ALA A 206 -23.24 -13.39 -15.13
CA ALA A 206 -23.89 -14.62 -15.56
C ALA A 206 -25.41 -14.49 -15.50
N MET A 207 -26.09 -15.34 -16.25
CA MET A 207 -27.54 -15.43 -16.29
C MET A 207 -27.96 -16.90 -16.06
N PRO A 208 -28.48 -17.25 -14.88
CA PRO A 208 -29.07 -18.55 -14.64
C PRO A 208 -30.18 -18.82 -15.66
N THR A 209 -30.28 -20.04 -16.11
CA THR A 209 -31.31 -20.44 -17.09
C THR A 209 -31.92 -21.76 -16.70
N LEU A 210 -33.22 -21.88 -16.90
CA LEU A 210 -33.93 -23.12 -16.68
C LEU A 210 -33.37 -24.20 -17.63
N ALA A 211 -32.91 -25.30 -17.06
CA ALA A 211 -32.55 -26.48 -17.83
C ALA A 211 -33.84 -27.11 -18.42
N ILE A 212 -34.12 -26.84 -19.68
CA ILE A 212 -35.22 -27.51 -20.40
C ILE A 212 -34.72 -28.91 -20.79
N PRO A 213 -35.25 -30.00 -20.17
CA PRO A 213 -34.87 -31.33 -20.62
C PRO A 213 -35.25 -31.49 -22.11
N TYR A 214 -34.26 -31.80 -22.96
CA TYR A 214 -34.50 -32.13 -24.35
C TYR A 214 -35.32 -33.44 -24.39
N ILE A 215 -36.61 -33.30 -24.55
CA ILE A 215 -37.50 -34.45 -24.79
C ILE A 215 -37.27 -34.86 -26.25
N LEU A 216 -36.50 -35.94 -26.43
CA LEU A 216 -36.48 -36.64 -27.70
C LEU A 216 -37.91 -37.12 -27.99
N ASP A 217 -38.64 -36.41 -28.86
CA ASP A 217 -39.91 -36.87 -29.37
C ASP A 217 -39.64 -38.12 -30.26
N ARG A 218 -39.74 -39.31 -29.60
CA ARG A 218 -39.53 -40.60 -30.28
C ARG A 218 -40.70 -41.03 -31.18
N ASP A 219 -41.70 -40.14 -31.27
CA ASP A 219 -42.94 -40.52 -32.01
C ASP A 219 -42.94 -40.01 -33.48
N LYS A 220 -41.79 -39.60 -33.99
CA LYS A 220 -41.60 -39.25 -35.42
C LYS A 220 -40.57 -40.15 -36.08
N ALA A 221 -40.83 -41.48 -36.05
CA ALA A 221 -40.13 -42.43 -36.89
C ALA A 221 -41.18 -43.23 -37.71
#